data_b3b0077db83721a8a54069ed7a3486be
#
_entry.id   b3b0077db83721a8a54069ed7a3486be
#
_cell.length_a   1.000
_cell.length_b   1.000
_cell.length_c   1.000
_cell.angle_alpha   90.00
_cell.angle_beta   90.00
_cell.angle_gamma   90.00
#
_symmetry.space_group_name_H-M   'P 1'
#
loop_
_entity.id
_entity.type
_entity.pdbx_description
1 polymer ?
#
loop_
_entity_poly.entity_id
_entity_poly.type
_entity_poly.pdbx_seq_one_letter_code
_entity_poly.pdbx_strand_id
1 'polypeptide(L)'
;MDKYIENIKEDLPHSILIIGERGSGKHKLYNKLCELKNFNYTMDITDRITKEFLNSEEIQNPVNIIMLSVDLSKLTVRQQNMLLKLFEEPSKYLYLCLFADSEADVLETIKTRSYNIVIDKYARDALEYLITSNNKNIILEVCNTPGQIEIANHTDMEALYKMCENMVKKMRVANYQNALTISNKINFSDEYDKYDLFLFIKMLSYKLMTEFYETQSKELLYAYLELKELNKRIWLVNNKKQQFERFISRYWKAFR
;
A
#
# COMPACT_ATOMS: atom_id res chain seq x y z
N MET A 1 6.86 -7.38 -17.13
CA MET A 1 7.63 -7.88 -15.98
C MET A 1 9.04 -8.32 -16.38
N ASP A 2 9.21 -9.06 -17.48
CA ASP A 2 10.53 -9.59 -17.91
C ASP A 2 11.59 -8.51 -18.12
N LYS A 3 11.21 -7.34 -18.63
CA LYS A 3 12.10 -6.18 -18.81
C LYS A 3 12.83 -5.74 -17.50
N TYR A 4 12.24 -5.98 -16.33
CA TYR A 4 12.83 -5.56 -15.04
C TYR A 4 13.87 -6.54 -14.51
N ILE A 5 13.83 -7.80 -14.96
CA ILE A 5 14.72 -8.87 -14.48
C ILE A 5 15.82 -9.23 -15.48
N GLU A 6 15.75 -8.71 -16.70
CA GLU A 6 16.66 -9.10 -17.78
C GLU A 6 18.13 -8.86 -17.43
N ASN A 7 18.41 -7.72 -16.77
CA ASN A 7 19.77 -7.33 -16.38
C ASN A 7 20.31 -8.07 -15.15
N ILE A 8 19.49 -8.82 -14.43
CA ILE A 8 19.88 -9.52 -13.19
C ILE A 8 19.68 -11.04 -13.25
N LYS A 9 19.33 -11.58 -14.43
CA LYS A 9 19.09 -13.02 -14.61
C LYS A 9 20.32 -13.86 -14.33
N GLU A 10 21.50 -13.39 -14.74
CA GLU A 10 22.76 -14.13 -14.62
C GLU A 10 23.37 -14.01 -13.22
N ASP A 11 23.20 -12.84 -12.59
CA ASP A 11 23.70 -12.57 -11.24
C ASP A 11 22.65 -11.81 -10.43
N LEU A 12 21.94 -12.54 -9.61
CA LEU A 12 20.88 -11.99 -8.77
C LEU A 12 21.47 -11.20 -7.60
N PRO A 13 21.20 -9.89 -7.47
CA PRO A 13 21.68 -9.09 -6.35
C PRO A 13 21.15 -9.62 -5.00
N HIS A 14 21.99 -9.59 -3.97
CA HIS A 14 21.58 -9.99 -2.60
C HIS A 14 20.44 -9.15 -2.04
N SER A 15 20.33 -7.90 -2.46
CA SER A 15 19.26 -6.97 -2.02
C SER A 15 18.60 -6.32 -3.22
N ILE A 16 17.29 -6.53 -3.34
CA ILE A 16 16.46 -5.97 -4.41
C ILE A 16 15.34 -5.17 -3.77
N LEU A 17 15.18 -3.91 -4.19
CA LEU A 17 14.08 -3.04 -3.77
C LEU A 17 13.11 -2.84 -4.95
N ILE A 18 11.87 -3.30 -4.79
CA ILE A 18 10.81 -3.15 -5.79
C ILE A 18 9.87 -2.04 -5.34
N ILE A 19 9.86 -0.94 -6.07
CA ILE A 19 9.02 0.23 -5.80
C ILE A 19 7.88 0.28 -6.81
N GLY A 20 6.67 0.43 -6.32
CA GLY A 20 5.49 0.59 -7.18
C GLY A 20 4.22 0.66 -6.37
N GLU A 21 3.24 1.40 -6.84
CA GLU A 21 1.97 1.60 -6.15
C GLU A 21 1.30 0.25 -5.81
N ARG A 22 0.50 0.22 -4.73
CA ARG A 22 -0.26 -0.98 -4.34
C ARG A 22 -1.05 -1.53 -5.53
N GLY A 23 -0.94 -2.84 -5.78
CA GLY A 23 -1.56 -3.50 -6.92
C GLY A 23 -0.79 -3.40 -8.24
N SER A 24 0.42 -2.81 -8.27
CA SER A 24 1.26 -2.69 -9.47
C SER A 24 1.90 -4.00 -9.93
N GLY A 25 1.79 -5.08 -9.15
CA GLY A 25 2.36 -6.39 -9.49
C GLY A 25 3.73 -6.67 -8.86
N LYS A 26 4.13 -5.96 -7.80
CA LYS A 26 5.38 -6.21 -7.05
C LYS A 26 5.56 -7.69 -6.69
N HIS A 27 4.52 -8.33 -6.15
CA HIS A 27 4.57 -9.75 -5.79
C HIS A 27 4.66 -10.69 -7.01
N LYS A 28 4.07 -10.32 -8.15
CA LYS A 28 4.27 -11.09 -9.40
C LYS A 28 5.72 -11.03 -9.87
N LEU A 29 6.36 -9.86 -9.72
CA LEU A 29 7.77 -9.71 -10.02
C LEU A 29 8.64 -10.51 -9.04
N TYR A 30 8.34 -10.45 -7.75
CA TYR A 30 9.00 -11.23 -6.70
C TYR A 30 8.95 -12.74 -7.01
N ASN A 31 7.79 -13.27 -7.37
CA ASN A 31 7.66 -14.69 -7.72
C ASN A 31 8.58 -15.06 -8.89
N LYS A 32 8.66 -14.21 -9.92
CA LYS A 32 9.61 -14.42 -11.02
C LYS A 32 11.09 -14.36 -10.58
N LEU A 33 11.43 -13.47 -9.64
CA LEU A 33 12.77 -13.43 -9.06
C LEU A 33 13.10 -14.72 -8.30
N CYS A 34 12.12 -15.28 -7.58
CA CYS A 34 12.29 -16.55 -6.89
C CYS A 34 12.50 -17.73 -7.86
N GLU A 35 12.00 -17.65 -9.10
CA GLU A 35 12.20 -18.66 -10.13
C GLU A 35 13.62 -18.62 -10.75
N LEU A 36 14.33 -17.48 -10.65
CA LEU A 36 15.68 -17.33 -11.21
C LEU A 36 16.74 -18.10 -10.43
N LYS A 37 16.51 -18.41 -9.17
CA LYS A 37 17.44 -19.10 -8.29
C LYS A 37 16.70 -20.11 -7.42
N ASN A 38 17.30 -21.27 -7.24
CA ASN A 38 16.74 -22.34 -6.41
C ASN A 38 16.86 -21.98 -4.92
N PHE A 39 15.93 -21.16 -4.42
CA PHE A 39 15.82 -20.89 -2.98
C PHE A 39 15.27 -22.13 -2.26
N ASN A 40 15.89 -22.50 -1.16
CA ASN A 40 15.41 -23.60 -0.33
C ASN A 40 14.07 -23.25 0.33
N TYR A 41 13.92 -21.98 0.73
CA TYR A 41 12.64 -21.42 1.16
C TYR A 41 12.61 -19.90 1.03
N THR A 42 11.39 -19.36 1.05
CA THR A 42 11.12 -17.92 1.06
C THR A 42 10.30 -17.57 2.30
N MET A 43 10.55 -16.41 2.91
CA MET A 43 9.87 -15.98 4.13
C MET A 43 9.53 -14.50 4.09
N ASP A 44 8.28 -14.14 4.35
CA ASP A 44 7.92 -12.76 4.67
C ASP A 44 8.20 -12.48 6.15
N ILE A 45 9.04 -11.49 6.40
CA ILE A 45 9.46 -11.11 7.75
C ILE A 45 8.93 -9.73 8.17
N THR A 46 8.01 -9.13 7.42
CA THR A 46 7.48 -7.78 7.67
C THR A 46 7.02 -7.59 9.12
N ASP A 47 6.28 -8.56 9.67
CA ASP A 47 5.77 -8.51 11.04
C ASP A 47 6.74 -9.07 12.09
N ARG A 48 7.94 -9.51 11.68
CA ARG A 48 8.96 -10.16 12.54
C ARG A 48 10.22 -9.32 12.75
N ILE A 49 10.21 -8.03 12.38
CA ILE A 49 11.39 -7.17 12.48
C ILE A 49 11.65 -6.82 13.96
N THR A 50 12.40 -7.67 14.63
CA THR A 50 12.93 -7.47 15.99
C THR A 50 14.44 -7.70 16.01
N LYS A 51 15.13 -7.14 17.03
CA LYS A 51 16.58 -7.35 17.16
C LYS A 51 16.93 -8.82 17.38
N GLU A 52 16.12 -9.53 18.15
CA GLU A 52 16.28 -10.95 18.45
C GLU A 52 16.20 -11.78 17.18
N PHE A 53 15.18 -11.57 16.37
CA PHE A 53 15.00 -12.28 15.11
C PHE A 53 16.14 -11.99 14.12
N LEU A 54 16.47 -10.71 13.90
CA LEU A 54 17.52 -10.32 12.97
C LEU A 54 18.93 -10.77 13.39
N ASN A 55 19.16 -11.06 14.68
CA ASN A 55 20.40 -11.61 15.22
C ASN A 55 20.38 -13.12 15.41
N SER A 56 19.30 -13.81 15.03
CA SER A 56 19.22 -15.27 15.13
C SER A 56 20.22 -15.94 14.19
N GLU A 57 20.68 -17.14 14.56
CA GLU A 57 21.64 -17.93 13.77
C GLU A 57 21.06 -18.24 12.36
N GLU A 58 19.75 -18.49 12.27
CA GLU A 58 19.05 -18.75 11.02
C GLU A 58 19.19 -17.59 10.01
N ILE A 59 19.25 -16.36 10.48
CA ILE A 59 19.33 -15.14 9.63
C ILE A 59 20.79 -14.75 9.40
N GLN A 60 21.64 -14.85 10.42
CA GLN A 60 23.04 -14.41 10.33
C GLN A 60 23.93 -15.40 9.57
N ASN A 61 23.71 -16.69 9.78
CA ASN A 61 24.51 -17.78 9.18
C ASN A 61 23.59 -18.85 8.57
N PRO A 62 22.74 -18.53 7.60
CA PRO A 62 21.84 -19.51 7.01
C PRO A 62 22.65 -20.63 6.32
N VAL A 63 22.28 -21.87 6.59
CA VAL A 63 22.86 -23.06 5.97
C VAL A 63 22.35 -23.23 4.53
N ASN A 64 21.15 -22.75 4.26
CA ASN A 64 20.44 -22.86 3.00
C ASN A 64 20.30 -21.50 2.32
N ILE A 65 20.14 -21.51 0.98
CA ILE A 65 19.84 -20.27 0.24
C ILE A 65 18.41 -19.86 0.50
N ILE A 66 18.23 -18.69 1.09
CA ILE A 66 16.92 -18.16 1.49
C ILE A 66 16.64 -16.79 0.86
N MET A 67 15.37 -16.53 0.56
CA MET A 67 14.87 -15.22 0.17
C MET A 67 13.95 -14.68 1.25
N LEU A 68 14.34 -13.57 1.87
CA LEU A 68 13.48 -12.83 2.79
C LEU A 68 12.75 -11.73 2.04
N SER A 69 11.44 -11.60 2.26
CA SER A 69 10.66 -10.48 1.74
C SER A 69 10.21 -9.55 2.86
N VAL A 70 10.18 -8.25 2.58
CA VAL A 70 9.83 -7.20 3.55
C VAL A 70 9.04 -6.09 2.86
N ASP A 71 7.88 -5.74 3.39
CA ASP A 71 7.09 -4.58 2.95
C ASP A 71 7.46 -3.33 3.78
N LEU A 72 8.34 -2.49 3.23
CA LEU A 72 8.83 -1.27 3.89
C LEU A 72 7.72 -0.24 4.14
N SER A 73 6.66 -0.24 3.33
CA SER A 73 5.51 0.66 3.52
C SER A 73 4.74 0.39 4.82
N LYS A 74 4.96 -0.79 5.43
CA LYS A 74 4.39 -1.18 6.72
C LYS A 74 5.36 -1.01 7.89
N LEU A 75 6.57 -0.53 7.64
CA LEU A 75 7.61 -0.39 8.66
C LEU A 75 7.79 1.05 9.10
N THR A 76 8.00 1.23 10.38
CA THR A 76 8.49 2.50 10.93
C THR A 76 9.96 2.73 10.53
N VAL A 77 10.40 3.99 10.55
CA VAL A 77 11.81 4.36 10.33
C VAL A 77 12.76 3.56 11.23
N ARG A 78 12.38 3.32 12.49
CA ARG A 78 13.18 2.53 13.43
C ARG A 78 13.35 1.08 12.95
N GLN A 79 12.29 0.44 12.47
CA GLN A 79 12.34 -0.92 11.95
C GLN A 79 13.16 -1.01 10.66
N GLN A 80 13.01 -0.02 9.75
CA GLN A 80 13.85 0.05 8.56
C GLN A 80 15.34 0.19 8.90
N ASN A 81 15.70 1.00 9.92
CA ASN A 81 17.09 1.11 10.39
C ASN A 81 17.62 -0.21 10.98
N MET A 82 16.76 -1.03 11.60
CA MET A 82 17.18 -2.34 12.10
C MET A 82 17.57 -3.31 10.98
N LEU A 83 16.97 -3.16 9.78
CA LEU A 83 17.33 -3.99 8.62
C LEU A 83 18.73 -3.67 8.07
N LEU A 84 19.28 -2.48 8.33
CA LEU A 84 20.55 -2.05 7.74
C LEU A 84 21.70 -3.03 8.04
N LYS A 85 21.67 -3.72 9.17
CA LYS A 85 22.65 -4.74 9.51
C LYS A 85 22.73 -5.86 8.46
N LEU A 86 21.60 -6.24 7.86
CA LEU A 86 21.56 -7.29 6.83
C LEU A 86 22.16 -6.84 5.48
N PHE A 87 22.32 -5.52 5.28
CA PHE A 87 22.95 -4.97 4.08
C PHE A 87 24.46 -4.75 4.24
N GLU A 88 24.92 -4.53 5.47
CA GLU A 88 26.32 -4.22 5.75
C GLU A 88 27.20 -5.48 5.67
N GLU A 89 26.70 -6.60 6.18
CA GLU A 89 27.39 -7.89 6.16
C GLU A 89 26.46 -9.00 5.66
N PRO A 90 26.08 -8.99 4.38
CA PRO A 90 25.15 -9.99 3.85
C PRO A 90 25.79 -11.38 3.83
N SER A 91 25.10 -12.37 4.40
CA SER A 91 25.50 -13.77 4.20
C SER A 91 25.35 -14.14 2.72
N LYS A 92 26.30 -14.92 2.17
CA LYS A 92 26.25 -15.40 0.78
C LYS A 92 24.99 -16.22 0.43
N TYR A 93 24.28 -16.69 1.42
CA TYR A 93 23.05 -17.49 1.28
C TYR A 93 21.77 -16.69 1.56
N LEU A 94 21.89 -15.41 1.97
CA LEU A 94 20.77 -14.55 2.29
C LEU A 94 20.49 -13.56 1.16
N TYR A 95 19.27 -13.57 0.68
CA TYR A 95 18.74 -12.61 -0.29
C TYR A 95 17.58 -11.84 0.32
N LEU A 96 17.51 -10.55 0.02
CA LEU A 96 16.46 -9.64 0.50
C LEU A 96 15.66 -9.10 -0.68
N CYS A 97 14.34 -9.25 -0.65
CA CYS A 97 13.44 -8.58 -1.56
C CYS A 97 12.56 -7.60 -0.78
N LEU A 98 12.76 -6.32 -1.00
CA LEU A 98 12.07 -5.25 -0.30
C LEU A 98 10.98 -4.69 -1.20
N PHE A 99 9.81 -4.42 -0.63
CA PHE A 99 8.70 -3.78 -1.32
C PHE A 99 8.46 -2.39 -0.74
N ALA A 100 8.12 -1.44 -1.60
CA ALA A 100 7.64 -0.13 -1.20
C ALA A 100 6.54 0.36 -2.14
N ASP A 101 5.57 1.11 -1.62
CA ASP A 101 4.52 1.71 -2.44
C ASP A 101 5.01 2.98 -3.12
N SER A 102 5.94 3.70 -2.51
CA SER A 102 6.61 4.87 -3.09
C SER A 102 8.06 5.00 -2.60
N GLU A 103 8.87 5.79 -3.31
CA GLU A 103 10.23 6.11 -2.89
C GLU A 103 10.29 6.85 -1.55
N ALA A 104 9.24 7.60 -1.21
CA ALA A 104 9.15 8.34 0.05
C ALA A 104 8.99 7.43 1.27
N ASP A 105 8.60 6.17 1.07
CA ASP A 105 8.42 5.19 2.15
C ASP A 105 9.74 4.50 2.54
N VAL A 106 10.84 4.78 1.82
CA VAL A 106 12.11 4.07 1.93
C VAL A 106 13.23 5.01 2.40
N LEU A 107 14.00 4.59 3.38
CA LEU A 107 15.21 5.29 3.81
C LEU A 107 16.25 5.32 2.67
N GLU A 108 16.92 6.46 2.50
CA GLU A 108 17.95 6.63 1.49
C GLU A 108 19.10 5.62 1.66
N THR A 109 19.42 5.29 2.90
CA THR A 109 20.42 4.26 3.25
C THR A 109 20.08 2.85 2.75
N ILE A 110 18.80 2.51 2.61
CA ILE A 110 18.33 1.26 2.01
C ILE A 110 18.40 1.34 0.48
N LYS A 111 17.93 2.45 -0.11
CA LYS A 111 17.97 2.65 -1.57
C LYS A 111 19.37 2.51 -2.14
N THR A 112 20.37 3.12 -1.47
CA THR A 112 21.77 3.09 -1.92
C THR A 112 22.44 1.73 -1.80
N ARG A 113 21.88 0.80 -1.00
CA ARG A 113 22.40 -0.54 -0.77
C ARG A 113 21.63 -1.65 -1.47
N SER A 114 20.62 -1.29 -2.26
CA SER A 114 19.74 -2.23 -2.96
C SER A 114 19.79 -2.01 -4.47
N TYR A 115 19.57 -3.07 -5.22
CA TYR A 115 19.24 -2.94 -6.63
C TYR A 115 17.80 -2.48 -6.77
N ASN A 116 17.59 -1.28 -7.29
CA ASN A 116 16.28 -0.64 -7.32
C ASN A 116 15.54 -0.95 -8.62
N ILE A 117 14.34 -1.50 -8.49
CA ILE A 117 13.40 -1.73 -9.59
C ILE A 117 12.17 -0.86 -9.34
N VAL A 118 11.96 0.14 -10.18
CA VAL A 118 10.76 0.99 -10.13
C VAL A 118 9.77 0.50 -11.18
N ILE A 119 8.59 0.06 -10.74
CA ILE A 119 7.53 -0.36 -11.65
C ILE A 119 6.89 0.89 -12.28
N ASP A 120 6.92 0.96 -13.60
CA ASP A 120 6.35 2.07 -14.35
C ASP A 120 4.83 2.21 -14.10
N LYS A 121 4.36 3.44 -14.21
CA LYS A 121 2.92 3.71 -14.21
C LYS A 121 2.26 3.06 -15.42
N TYR A 122 1.09 2.51 -15.20
CA TYR A 122 0.29 1.92 -16.27
C TYR A 122 -0.36 3.01 -17.12
N ALA A 123 -0.33 2.82 -18.43
CA ALA A 123 -1.08 3.67 -19.35
C ALA A 123 -2.59 3.48 -19.13
N ARG A 124 -3.35 4.58 -19.24
CA ARG A 124 -4.82 4.56 -19.01
C ARG A 124 -5.52 3.55 -19.91
N ASP A 125 -5.14 3.48 -21.17
CA ASP A 125 -5.72 2.54 -22.15
C ASP A 125 -5.49 1.08 -21.75
N ALA A 126 -4.29 0.76 -21.24
CA ALA A 126 -3.97 -0.59 -20.75
C ALA A 126 -4.82 -0.97 -19.53
N LEU A 127 -5.11 -0.01 -18.65
CA LEU A 127 -5.97 -0.23 -17.49
C LEU A 127 -7.44 -0.39 -17.90
N GLU A 128 -7.86 0.34 -18.93
CA GLU A 128 -9.23 0.32 -19.45
C GLU A 128 -9.67 -1.07 -19.92
N TYR A 129 -8.75 -1.83 -20.53
CA TYR A 129 -9.02 -3.21 -20.97
C TYR A 129 -9.26 -4.20 -19.82
N LEU A 130 -8.81 -3.87 -18.61
CA LEU A 130 -8.99 -4.74 -17.44
C LEU A 130 -10.33 -4.53 -16.74
N ILE A 131 -11.10 -3.50 -17.12
CA ILE A 131 -12.36 -3.17 -16.46
C ILE A 131 -13.48 -3.97 -17.06
N THR A 132 -14.12 -4.78 -16.23
CA THR A 132 -15.29 -5.59 -16.60
C THR A 132 -16.60 -5.00 -16.09
N SER A 133 -16.53 -4.03 -15.17
CA SER A 133 -17.68 -3.34 -14.58
C SER A 133 -18.21 -2.22 -15.49
N ASN A 134 -19.52 -1.93 -15.39
CA ASN A 134 -20.17 -0.83 -16.11
C ASN A 134 -19.72 0.57 -15.59
N ASN A 135 -19.06 0.65 -14.43
CA ASN A 135 -18.63 1.90 -13.80
C ASN A 135 -17.24 2.37 -14.25
N LYS A 136 -16.91 2.18 -15.52
CA LYS A 136 -15.60 2.39 -16.12
C LYS A 136 -14.99 3.76 -15.81
N ASN A 137 -15.76 4.84 -15.94
CA ASN A 137 -15.26 6.19 -15.69
C ASN A 137 -14.82 6.38 -14.24
N ILE A 138 -15.63 5.94 -13.28
CA ILE A 138 -15.32 6.05 -11.84
C ILE A 138 -14.07 5.23 -11.51
N ILE A 139 -13.97 4.02 -12.05
CA ILE A 139 -12.82 3.13 -11.81
C ILE A 139 -11.53 3.77 -12.32
N LEU A 140 -11.53 4.33 -13.54
CA LEU A 140 -10.35 4.98 -14.14
C LEU A 140 -9.93 6.29 -13.45
N GLU A 141 -10.83 6.94 -12.70
CA GLU A 141 -10.48 8.11 -11.88
C GLU A 141 -9.86 7.73 -10.52
N VAL A 142 -10.18 6.54 -10.02
CA VAL A 142 -9.78 6.10 -8.68
C VAL A 142 -8.63 5.10 -8.72
N CYS A 143 -8.58 4.21 -9.74
CA CYS A 143 -7.64 3.11 -9.83
C CYS A 143 -6.53 3.40 -10.86
N ASN A 144 -5.27 3.19 -10.45
CA ASN A 144 -4.08 3.44 -11.27
C ASN A 144 -3.25 2.17 -11.54
N THR A 145 -3.68 1.02 -11.04
CA THR A 145 -2.94 -0.24 -11.17
C THR A 145 -3.88 -1.41 -11.46
N PRO A 146 -3.38 -2.49 -12.10
CA PRO A 146 -4.19 -3.67 -12.39
C PRO A 146 -4.84 -4.30 -11.16
N GLY A 147 -4.11 -4.42 -10.03
CA GLY A 147 -4.65 -5.01 -8.82
C GLY A 147 -5.75 -4.15 -8.17
N GLN A 148 -5.70 -2.82 -8.31
CA GLN A 148 -6.78 -1.95 -7.85
C GLN A 148 -8.03 -2.13 -8.70
N ILE A 149 -7.88 -2.28 -10.02
CA ILE A 149 -8.99 -2.55 -10.94
C ILE A 149 -9.62 -3.91 -10.65
N GLU A 150 -8.81 -4.93 -10.35
CA GLU A 150 -9.31 -6.25 -9.96
C GLU A 150 -10.25 -6.15 -8.74
N ILE A 151 -9.82 -5.44 -7.68
CA ILE A 151 -10.67 -5.19 -6.51
C ILE A 151 -11.93 -4.39 -6.90
N ALA A 152 -11.78 -3.35 -7.74
CA ALA A 152 -12.89 -2.51 -8.18
C ALA A 152 -13.93 -3.26 -9.03
N ASN A 153 -13.49 -4.23 -9.87
CA ASN A 153 -14.39 -5.06 -10.68
C ASN A 153 -15.32 -5.94 -9.80
N HIS A 154 -14.87 -6.31 -8.60
CA HIS A 154 -15.64 -7.11 -7.64
C HIS A 154 -16.35 -6.23 -6.58
N THR A 155 -16.28 -4.91 -6.71
CA THR A 155 -16.88 -3.95 -5.77
C THR A 155 -18.03 -3.22 -6.44
N ASP A 156 -19.15 -3.01 -5.71
CA ASP A 156 -20.19 -2.08 -6.17
C ASP A 156 -19.67 -0.63 -6.07
N MET A 157 -19.01 -0.20 -7.14
CA MET A 157 -18.37 1.12 -7.22
C MET A 157 -19.38 2.26 -7.18
N GLU A 158 -20.60 2.06 -7.65
CA GLU A 158 -21.66 3.07 -7.59
C GLU A 158 -22.16 3.27 -6.16
N ALA A 159 -22.37 2.18 -5.43
CA ALA A 159 -22.75 2.25 -4.02
C ALA A 159 -21.63 2.85 -3.17
N LEU A 160 -20.36 2.49 -3.44
CA LEU A 160 -19.19 3.07 -2.78
C LEU A 160 -19.09 4.59 -3.05
N TYR A 161 -19.27 5.00 -4.31
CA TYR A 161 -19.28 6.42 -4.70
C TYR A 161 -20.37 7.19 -3.96
N LYS A 162 -21.63 6.70 -3.99
CA LYS A 162 -22.76 7.30 -3.26
C LYS A 162 -22.52 7.36 -1.76
N MET A 163 -21.87 6.33 -1.19
CA MET A 163 -21.53 6.32 0.24
C MET A 163 -20.51 7.43 0.56
N CYS A 164 -19.44 7.59 -0.23
CA CYS A 164 -18.45 8.65 -0.04
C CYS A 164 -19.07 10.04 -0.27
N GLU A 165 -19.90 10.22 -1.29
CA GLU A 165 -20.63 11.45 -1.55
C GLU A 165 -21.54 11.82 -0.36
N ASN A 166 -22.34 10.88 0.14
CA ASN A 166 -23.18 11.08 1.30
C ASN A 166 -22.35 11.38 2.57
N MET A 167 -21.17 10.78 2.71
CA MET A 167 -20.26 11.08 3.80
C MET A 167 -19.83 12.55 3.74
N VAL A 168 -19.33 13.02 2.59
CA VAL A 168 -18.88 14.40 2.43
C VAL A 168 -20.02 15.38 2.65
N LYS A 169 -21.22 15.13 2.11
CA LYS A 169 -22.41 15.97 2.31
C LYS A 169 -22.91 15.98 3.77
N LYS A 170 -23.02 14.82 4.38
CA LYS A 170 -23.57 14.66 5.75
C LYS A 170 -22.63 15.16 6.82
N MET A 171 -21.33 15.08 6.64
CA MET A 171 -20.37 15.58 7.64
C MET A 171 -20.43 17.10 7.80
N ARG A 172 -20.97 17.82 6.81
CA ARG A 172 -21.28 19.26 6.94
C ARG A 172 -22.51 19.54 7.85
N VAL A 173 -23.44 18.58 7.97
CA VAL A 173 -24.77 18.81 8.54
C VAL A 173 -25.14 17.85 9.68
N ALA A 174 -24.52 16.66 9.76
CA ALA A 174 -25.02 15.56 10.56
C ALA A 174 -24.44 15.45 11.97
N ASN A 175 -25.20 14.72 12.83
CA ASN A 175 -24.77 14.25 14.13
C ASN A 175 -23.54 13.32 14.01
N TYR A 176 -22.54 13.49 14.87
CA TYR A 176 -21.30 12.71 14.95
C TYR A 176 -21.53 11.18 14.97
N GLN A 177 -22.58 10.72 15.68
CA GLN A 177 -22.91 9.30 15.73
C GLN A 177 -23.22 8.69 14.35
N ASN A 178 -23.89 9.44 13.47
CA ASN A 178 -24.19 8.98 12.11
C ASN A 178 -22.95 8.90 11.23
N ALA A 179 -21.93 9.72 11.48
CA ALA A 179 -20.66 9.65 10.78
C ALA A 179 -19.86 8.39 11.17
N LEU A 180 -19.90 8.00 12.43
CA LEU A 180 -19.21 6.79 12.91
C LEU A 180 -19.80 5.49 12.35
N THR A 181 -21.10 5.45 12.00
CA THR A 181 -21.72 4.24 11.42
C THR A 181 -21.10 3.84 10.08
N ILE A 182 -20.41 4.78 9.41
CA ILE A 182 -19.71 4.51 8.14
C ILE A 182 -18.55 3.54 8.36
N SER A 183 -17.85 3.62 9.49
CA SER A 183 -16.75 2.72 9.82
C SER A 183 -17.16 1.24 9.83
N ASN A 184 -18.43 0.95 10.11
CA ASN A 184 -18.96 -0.41 10.13
C ASN A 184 -19.15 -1.03 8.73
N LYS A 185 -19.06 -0.22 7.66
CA LYS A 185 -19.20 -0.67 6.25
C LYS A 185 -17.85 -0.88 5.56
N ILE A 186 -16.75 -0.61 6.26
CA ILE A 186 -15.40 -0.68 5.72
C ILE A 186 -14.72 -1.92 6.26
N ASN A 187 -14.01 -2.62 5.38
CA ASN A 187 -13.21 -3.78 5.73
C ASN A 187 -11.89 -3.34 6.39
N PHE A 188 -11.76 -3.56 7.69
CA PHE A 188 -10.52 -3.36 8.44
C PHE A 188 -9.79 -4.67 8.76
N SER A 189 -10.42 -5.82 8.55
CA SER A 189 -9.97 -7.15 8.99
C SER A 189 -10.45 -8.27 8.05
N ASP A 190 -10.20 -8.14 6.74
CA ASP A 190 -10.43 -9.16 5.71
C ASP A 190 -11.85 -9.82 5.70
N GLU A 191 -12.87 -9.09 6.10
CA GLU A 191 -14.28 -9.51 6.04
C GLU A 191 -14.86 -9.29 4.63
N TYR A 192 -15.44 -10.31 4.03
CA TYR A 192 -15.88 -10.31 2.62
C TYR A 192 -17.05 -9.36 2.28
N ASP A 193 -17.89 -9.02 3.25
CA ASP A 193 -19.11 -8.21 3.02
C ASP A 193 -18.89 -6.71 3.12
N LYS A 194 -17.63 -6.24 3.20
CA LYS A 194 -17.29 -4.83 3.43
C LYS A 194 -16.39 -4.30 2.32
N TYR A 195 -16.48 -2.99 2.10
CA TYR A 195 -15.62 -2.30 1.14
C TYR A 195 -14.15 -2.34 1.55
N ASP A 196 -13.27 -2.65 0.59
CA ASP A 196 -11.82 -2.57 0.80
C ASP A 196 -11.40 -1.18 1.28
N LEU A 197 -10.63 -1.13 2.36
CA LEU A 197 -10.22 0.13 3.00
C LEU A 197 -9.43 1.05 2.07
N PHE A 198 -8.53 0.48 1.28
CA PHE A 198 -7.68 1.27 0.38
C PHE A 198 -8.52 1.89 -0.76
N LEU A 199 -9.40 1.10 -1.36
CA LEU A 199 -10.32 1.57 -2.40
C LEU A 199 -11.27 2.65 -1.85
N PHE A 200 -11.77 2.45 -0.62
CA PHE A 200 -12.58 3.46 0.06
C PHE A 200 -11.81 4.78 0.28
N ILE A 201 -10.57 4.72 0.77
CA ILE A 201 -9.75 5.92 0.98
C ILE A 201 -9.50 6.65 -0.34
N LYS A 202 -9.23 5.92 -1.42
CA LYS A 202 -9.06 6.51 -2.75
C LYS A 202 -10.35 7.17 -3.26
N MET A 203 -11.48 6.51 -3.12
CA MET A 203 -12.79 7.06 -3.52
C MET A 203 -13.13 8.30 -2.72
N LEU A 204 -12.91 8.28 -1.41
CA LEU A 204 -13.16 9.44 -0.55
C LEU A 204 -12.22 10.60 -0.91
N SER A 205 -10.95 10.33 -1.19
CA SER A 205 -9.98 11.33 -1.65
C SER A 205 -10.43 11.99 -2.96
N TYR A 206 -10.89 11.19 -3.92
CA TYR A 206 -11.44 11.67 -5.17
C TYR A 206 -12.64 12.59 -4.95
N LYS A 207 -13.60 12.18 -4.12
CA LYS A 207 -14.79 12.97 -3.81
C LYS A 207 -14.48 14.29 -3.11
N LEU A 208 -13.58 14.28 -2.12
CA LEU A 208 -13.16 15.49 -1.42
C LEU A 208 -12.52 16.50 -2.37
N MET A 209 -11.66 16.03 -3.29
CA MET A 209 -11.01 16.91 -4.27
C MET A 209 -11.99 17.43 -5.32
N THR A 210 -12.90 16.60 -5.83
CA THR A 210 -13.92 17.02 -6.79
C THR A 210 -14.79 18.14 -6.18
N GLU A 211 -15.31 17.96 -4.97
CA GLU A 211 -16.11 18.98 -4.30
C GLU A 211 -15.27 20.21 -3.91
N PHE A 212 -13.99 20.04 -3.58
CA PHE A 212 -13.09 21.18 -3.34
C PHE A 212 -12.93 22.04 -4.61
N TYR A 213 -12.72 21.45 -5.78
CA TYR A 213 -12.60 22.21 -7.02
C TYR A 213 -13.87 22.98 -7.37
N GLU A 214 -15.03 22.44 -7.04
CA GLU A 214 -16.33 23.09 -7.29
C GLU A 214 -16.63 24.22 -6.28
N THR A 215 -16.27 24.04 -5.00
CA THR A 215 -16.70 24.93 -3.91
C THR A 215 -15.60 25.82 -3.37
N GLN A 216 -14.32 25.50 -3.61
CA GLN A 216 -13.13 26.14 -3.04
C GLN A 216 -13.14 26.17 -1.49
N SER A 217 -13.84 25.21 -0.84
CA SER A 217 -13.95 25.13 0.62
C SER A 217 -12.64 24.69 1.25
N LYS A 218 -12.08 25.52 2.13
CA LYS A 218 -10.85 25.23 2.87
C LYS A 218 -10.98 23.99 3.76
N GLU A 219 -12.18 23.74 4.27
CA GLU A 219 -12.50 22.61 5.12
C GLU A 219 -12.36 21.28 4.34
N LEU A 220 -12.79 21.25 3.08
CA LEU A 220 -12.60 20.09 2.21
C LEU A 220 -11.14 19.81 1.91
N LEU A 221 -10.36 20.86 1.65
CA LEU A 221 -8.92 20.73 1.46
C LEU A 221 -8.24 20.20 2.74
N TYR A 222 -8.61 20.73 3.89
CA TYR A 222 -8.12 20.24 5.19
C TYR A 222 -8.46 18.74 5.38
N ALA A 223 -9.71 18.37 5.13
CA ALA A 223 -10.15 16.98 5.21
C ALA A 223 -9.36 16.05 4.28
N TYR A 224 -9.08 16.50 3.05
CA TYR A 224 -8.26 15.75 2.10
C TYR A 224 -6.82 15.57 2.60
N LEU A 225 -6.20 16.60 3.16
CA LEU A 225 -4.85 16.53 3.72
C LEU A 225 -4.78 15.58 4.91
N GLU A 226 -5.76 15.65 5.82
CA GLU A 226 -5.88 14.71 6.95
C GLU A 226 -6.09 13.26 6.48
N LEU A 227 -6.85 13.05 5.40
CA LEU A 227 -7.05 11.73 4.80
C LEU A 227 -5.74 11.19 4.17
N LYS A 228 -4.96 12.05 3.53
CA LYS A 228 -3.60 11.68 3.03
C LYS A 228 -2.68 11.24 4.17
N GLU A 229 -2.67 11.98 5.26
CA GLU A 229 -1.88 11.61 6.44
C GLU A 229 -2.39 10.33 7.12
N LEU A 230 -3.71 10.13 7.14
CA LEU A 230 -4.29 8.87 7.59
C LEU A 230 -3.81 7.70 6.71
N ASN A 231 -3.87 7.85 5.38
CA ASN A 231 -3.49 6.80 4.44
C ASN A 231 -2.05 6.33 4.64
N LYS A 232 -1.11 7.24 4.96
CA LYS A 232 0.28 6.88 5.28
C LYS A 232 0.41 6.08 6.58
N ARG A 233 -0.40 6.42 7.60
CA ARG A 233 -0.27 5.86 8.96
C ARG A 233 -1.10 4.62 9.20
N ILE A 234 -2.23 4.46 8.51
CA ILE A 234 -3.21 3.42 8.81
C ILE A 234 -2.66 2.01 8.63
N TRP A 235 -1.65 1.86 7.76
CA TRP A 235 -0.98 0.59 7.49
C TRP A 235 0.08 0.23 8.53
N LEU A 236 0.52 1.21 9.33
CA LEU A 236 1.54 1.06 10.38
C LEU A 236 0.96 0.67 11.74
N VAL A 237 -0.37 0.60 11.86
CA VAL A 237 -1.06 0.41 13.15
C VAL A 237 -1.96 -0.81 13.16
N ASN A 238 -2.01 -1.50 14.30
CA ASN A 238 -2.85 -2.68 14.47
C ASN A 238 -4.36 -2.34 14.49
N ASN A 239 -4.74 -1.18 15.04
CA ASN A 239 -6.16 -0.78 15.14
C ASN A 239 -6.53 0.26 14.05
N LYS A 240 -6.66 -0.20 12.82
CA LYS A 240 -7.01 0.62 11.66
C LYS A 240 -8.37 1.30 11.82
N LYS A 241 -9.37 0.60 12.39
CA LYS A 241 -10.71 1.13 12.62
C LYS A 241 -10.68 2.36 13.53
N GLN A 242 -9.96 2.30 14.65
CA GLN A 242 -9.83 3.41 15.57
C GLN A 242 -9.15 4.64 14.93
N GLN A 243 -8.14 4.43 14.09
CA GLN A 243 -7.48 5.53 13.37
C GLN A 243 -8.42 6.19 12.37
N PHE A 244 -9.23 5.39 11.69
CA PHE A 244 -10.24 5.91 10.78
C PHE A 244 -11.34 6.68 11.52
N GLU A 245 -11.85 6.18 12.63
CA GLU A 245 -12.83 6.88 13.48
C GLU A 245 -12.28 8.19 14.05
N ARG A 246 -10.98 8.22 14.38
CA ARG A 246 -10.29 9.46 14.78
C ARG A 246 -10.23 10.47 13.63
N PHE A 247 -9.99 10.03 12.41
CA PHE A 247 -10.07 10.88 11.22
C PHE A 247 -11.47 11.45 11.04
N ILE A 248 -12.52 10.63 11.12
CA ILE A 248 -13.92 11.08 11.06
C ILE A 248 -14.20 12.16 12.10
N SER A 249 -13.72 11.96 13.33
CA SER A 249 -13.90 12.94 14.42
C SER A 249 -13.23 14.28 14.13
N ARG A 250 -12.01 14.27 13.60
CA ARG A 250 -11.26 15.49 13.23
C ARG A 250 -11.91 16.21 12.05
N TYR A 251 -12.29 15.44 11.03
CA TYR A 251 -12.98 15.95 9.86
C TYR A 251 -14.30 16.64 10.26
N TRP A 252 -15.11 15.99 11.09
CA TRP A 252 -16.37 16.55 11.57
C TRP A 252 -16.18 17.88 12.36
N LYS A 253 -15.11 17.98 13.17
CA LYS A 253 -14.77 19.22 13.89
C LYS A 253 -14.34 20.36 12.98
N ALA A 254 -13.73 20.07 11.84
CA ALA A 254 -13.27 21.09 10.89
C ALA A 254 -14.42 21.85 10.21
N PHE A 255 -15.63 21.28 10.17
CA PHE A 255 -16.84 21.90 9.62
C PHE A 255 -17.70 22.64 10.66
N ARG A 256 -17.23 22.83 11.87
CA ARG A 256 -17.92 23.56 12.96
C ARG A 256 -17.07 24.65 13.56
#